data_0d4f85b6a8eafa57ab63bde618161f82
#
_entry.id   0d4f85b6a8eafa57ab63bde618161f82
#
_cell.length_a   1.000
_cell.length_b   1.000
_cell.length_c   1.000
_cell.angle_alpha   90.00
_cell.angle_beta   90.00
_cell.angle_gamma   90.00
#
_symmetry.space_group_name_H-M   'P 1'
#
loop_
_entity.id
_entity.type
_entity.pdbx_description
1 polymer ?
#
loop_
_entity_poly.entity_id
_entity_poly.type
_entity_poly.pdbx_seq_one_letter_code
_entity_poly.pdbx_strand_id
1 'polypeptide(L)'
;FAKAVDLILNCKGKVIFAGIGKSGLIARKISATFSSVGIPSFFCDPAQALHGDMGQIERKDILVILSYSGNTSELNNMLKYANRYQIKIIGVASKPDSVLLKASDIKLILPKVKESDVTGMVPTSSTSLTLLLGDCLATTVMHLKSFSKEKFKIFHPGGNIGSSLLLARDIMITGKKMPIVNHKKNLKDLIKIMNQKKLGIVVITKNKYIKGL
;
A
#
# COMPACT_ATOMS: atom_id res chain seq x y z
N PHE A 1 -6.32 14.46 -13.99
CA PHE A 1 -5.64 13.26 -13.56
C PHE A 1 -4.14 13.53 -13.38
N ALA A 2 -3.42 14.00 -14.42
CA ALA A 2 -1.97 14.23 -14.37
C ALA A 2 -1.53 15.10 -13.18
N LYS A 3 -2.20 16.24 -12.92
CA LYS A 3 -1.90 17.10 -11.77
C LYS A 3 -2.01 16.36 -10.42
N ALA A 4 -2.94 15.40 -10.28
CA ALA A 4 -3.05 14.59 -9.07
C ALA A 4 -1.88 13.62 -8.93
N VAL A 5 -1.48 12.99 -10.03
CA VAL A 5 -0.29 12.13 -10.08
C VAL A 5 0.96 12.91 -9.71
N ASP A 6 1.16 14.10 -10.31
CA ASP A 6 2.32 14.96 -10.03
C ASP A 6 2.38 15.40 -8.56
N LEU A 7 1.22 15.78 -7.99
CA LEU A 7 1.14 16.15 -6.59
C LEU A 7 1.54 14.98 -5.68
N ILE A 8 1.01 13.78 -5.95
CA ILE A 8 1.32 12.56 -5.19
C ILE A 8 2.79 12.15 -5.32
N LEU A 9 3.36 12.22 -6.52
CA LEU A 9 4.78 11.92 -6.77
C LEU A 9 5.73 12.80 -5.95
N ASN A 10 5.36 14.07 -5.80
CA ASN A 10 6.15 15.07 -5.06
C ASN A 10 5.81 15.16 -3.58
N CYS A 11 4.89 14.34 -3.09
CA CYS A 11 4.50 14.31 -1.68
C CYS A 11 5.69 13.99 -0.77
N LYS A 12 5.90 14.83 0.25
CA LYS A 12 6.98 14.64 1.24
C LYS A 12 6.47 13.98 2.53
N GLY A 13 5.17 13.80 2.65
CA GLY A 13 4.50 13.15 3.75
C GLY A 13 3.79 11.87 3.30
N LYS A 14 2.57 11.71 3.77
CA LYS A 14 1.68 10.58 3.50
C LYS A 14 0.54 11.01 2.57
N VAL A 15 -0.04 10.05 1.86
CA VAL A 15 -1.29 10.23 1.11
C VAL A 15 -2.42 9.66 1.96
N ILE A 16 -3.25 10.53 2.52
CA ILE A 16 -4.31 10.16 3.46
C ILE A 16 -5.63 10.15 2.73
N PHE A 17 -6.30 9.02 2.76
CA PHE A 17 -7.61 8.85 2.15
C PHE A 17 -8.72 9.01 3.17
N ALA A 18 -9.81 9.69 2.78
CA ALA A 18 -10.98 9.91 3.63
C ALA A 18 -12.28 9.78 2.83
N GLY A 19 -13.33 9.40 3.52
CA GLY A 19 -14.69 9.25 2.97
C GLY A 19 -15.64 8.65 3.98
N ILE A 20 -16.94 8.79 3.76
CA ILE A 20 -17.99 8.27 4.65
C ILE A 20 -18.73 7.12 3.97
N GLY A 21 -19.19 6.15 4.77
CA GLY A 21 -19.99 5.02 4.31
C GLY A 21 -19.30 4.20 3.22
N LYS A 22 -19.97 3.98 2.08
CA LYS A 22 -19.42 3.21 0.94
C LYS A 22 -18.17 3.88 0.36
N SER A 23 -18.15 5.22 0.26
CA SER A 23 -16.95 5.96 -0.16
C SER A 23 -15.78 5.77 0.82
N GLY A 24 -16.04 5.65 2.12
CA GLY A 24 -15.03 5.35 3.13
C GLY A 24 -14.42 3.95 2.97
N LEU A 25 -15.24 2.94 2.66
CA LEU A 25 -14.74 1.59 2.37
C LEU A 25 -13.84 1.56 1.13
N ILE A 26 -14.23 2.29 0.08
CA ILE A 26 -13.40 2.45 -1.13
C ILE A 26 -12.11 3.21 -0.81
N ALA A 27 -12.18 4.29 -0.04
CA ALA A 27 -11.01 5.05 0.41
C ALA A 27 -10.02 4.18 1.19
N ARG A 28 -10.53 3.32 2.08
CA ARG A 28 -9.72 2.36 2.85
C ARG A 28 -9.02 1.36 1.93
N LYS A 29 -9.74 0.82 0.92
CA LYS A 29 -9.12 -0.09 -0.08
C LYS A 29 -8.04 0.61 -0.88
N ILE A 30 -8.29 1.81 -1.37
CA ILE A 30 -7.32 2.56 -2.18
C ILE A 30 -6.07 2.89 -1.35
N SER A 31 -6.22 3.32 -0.10
CA SER A 31 -5.09 3.60 0.79
C SER A 31 -4.20 2.37 1.00
N ALA A 32 -4.82 1.18 1.16
CA ALA A 32 -4.09 -0.09 1.26
C ALA A 32 -3.33 -0.40 -0.04
N THR A 33 -3.93 -0.15 -1.22
CA THR A 33 -3.25 -0.29 -2.51
C THR A 33 -2.03 0.64 -2.60
N PHE A 34 -2.16 1.91 -2.22
CA PHE A 34 -1.04 2.87 -2.20
C PHE A 34 0.09 2.38 -1.30
N SER A 35 -0.23 1.94 -0.08
CA SER A 35 0.76 1.38 0.85
C SER A 35 1.47 0.17 0.26
N SER A 36 0.73 -0.73 -0.40
CA SER A 36 1.26 -1.95 -1.00
C SER A 36 2.26 -1.69 -2.14
N VAL A 37 2.16 -0.54 -2.79
CA VAL A 37 3.09 -0.11 -3.86
C VAL A 37 4.14 0.90 -3.36
N GLY A 38 4.33 0.98 -2.05
CA GLY A 38 5.42 1.75 -1.44
C GLY A 38 5.16 3.26 -1.33
N ILE A 39 3.90 3.67 -1.36
CA ILE A 39 3.49 5.06 -1.10
C ILE A 39 2.91 5.10 0.31
N PRO A 40 3.55 5.78 1.29
CA PRO A 40 3.02 5.88 2.64
C PRO A 40 1.59 6.41 2.64
N SER A 41 0.64 5.59 3.07
CA SER A 41 -0.78 5.92 2.99
C SER A 41 -1.57 5.23 4.09
N PHE A 42 -2.63 5.89 4.56
CA PHE A 42 -3.63 5.30 5.45
C PHE A 42 -5.00 5.94 5.22
N PHE A 43 -6.03 5.30 5.78
CA PHE A 43 -7.39 5.81 5.80
C PHE A 43 -7.65 6.55 7.11
N CYS A 44 -8.14 7.79 7.02
CA CYS A 44 -8.63 8.57 8.15
C CYS A 44 -10.16 8.67 8.06
N ASP A 45 -10.85 8.19 9.09
CA ASP A 45 -12.30 8.29 9.16
C ASP A 45 -12.70 9.72 9.53
N PRO A 46 -13.48 10.44 8.69
CA PRO A 46 -13.86 11.83 8.97
C PRO A 46 -14.67 12.02 10.25
N ALA A 47 -15.45 11.01 10.66
CA ALA A 47 -16.22 11.09 11.90
C ALA A 47 -15.31 10.93 13.12
N GLN A 48 -14.39 9.96 13.10
CA GLN A 48 -13.40 9.77 14.16
C GLN A 48 -12.38 10.93 14.22
N ALA A 49 -12.08 11.54 13.08
CA ALA A 49 -11.15 12.68 13.00
C ALA A 49 -11.59 13.85 13.88
N LEU A 50 -12.89 14.02 14.14
CA LEU A 50 -13.43 15.04 15.05
C LEU A 50 -13.05 14.79 16.52
N HIS A 51 -12.62 13.59 16.86
CA HIS A 51 -12.27 13.19 18.22
C HIS A 51 -10.75 13.07 18.44
N GLY A 52 -9.95 13.73 17.57
CA GLY A 52 -8.50 13.85 17.74
C GLY A 52 -7.65 13.29 16.60
N ASP A 53 -8.19 12.42 15.73
CA ASP A 53 -7.42 11.77 14.66
C ASP A 53 -6.93 12.74 13.57
N MET A 54 -7.46 13.99 13.53
CA MET A 54 -6.87 15.05 12.69
C MET A 54 -5.40 15.34 13.04
N GLY A 55 -4.98 15.04 14.27
CA GLY A 55 -3.58 15.15 14.69
C GLY A 55 -2.60 14.26 13.94
N GLN A 56 -3.10 13.24 13.19
CA GLN A 56 -2.29 12.38 12.33
C GLN A 56 -1.95 13.04 10.98
N ILE A 57 -2.59 14.18 10.65
CA ILE A 57 -2.50 14.84 9.34
C ILE A 57 -1.56 16.04 9.48
N GLU A 58 -0.48 16.06 8.70
CA GLU A 58 0.54 17.09 8.71
C GLU A 58 0.50 17.93 7.41
N ARG A 59 1.06 19.17 7.47
CA ARG A 59 1.12 20.08 6.31
C ARG A 59 1.81 19.47 5.07
N LYS A 60 2.73 18.53 5.26
CA LYS A 60 3.45 17.85 4.17
C LYS A 60 2.66 16.70 3.54
N ASP A 61 1.52 16.34 4.12
CA ASP A 61 0.66 15.27 3.64
C ASP A 61 -0.27 15.77 2.53
N ILE A 62 -0.87 14.81 1.82
CA ILE A 62 -1.94 15.06 0.84
C ILE A 62 -3.19 14.36 1.34
N LEU A 63 -4.30 15.08 1.35
CA LEU A 63 -5.60 14.55 1.73
C LEU A 63 -6.42 14.25 0.47
N VAL A 64 -6.76 12.99 0.23
CA VAL A 64 -7.62 12.54 -0.88
C VAL A 64 -8.98 12.20 -0.32
N ILE A 65 -9.98 13.02 -0.65
CA ILE A 65 -11.34 12.88 -0.11
C ILE A 65 -12.29 12.37 -1.17
N LEU A 66 -12.99 11.28 -0.85
CA LEU A 66 -13.93 10.61 -1.73
C LEU A 66 -15.38 10.87 -1.27
N SER A 67 -16.17 11.48 -2.12
CA SER A 67 -17.62 11.65 -1.92
C SER A 67 -18.31 11.79 -3.25
N TYR A 68 -19.10 10.81 -3.70
CA TYR A 68 -19.73 10.87 -5.01
C TYR A 68 -20.62 12.11 -5.19
N SER A 69 -21.42 12.46 -4.18
CA SER A 69 -22.21 13.71 -4.19
C SER A 69 -21.35 14.97 -4.02
N GLY A 70 -20.23 14.84 -3.33
CA GLY A 70 -19.35 15.93 -2.94
C GLY A 70 -19.92 16.88 -1.87
N ASN A 71 -21.09 16.55 -1.29
CA ASN A 71 -21.81 17.38 -0.32
C ASN A 71 -22.09 16.69 1.02
N THR A 72 -21.29 15.69 1.36
CA THR A 72 -21.37 14.96 2.62
C THR A 72 -20.95 15.87 3.78
N SER A 73 -21.89 16.16 4.68
CA SER A 73 -21.72 17.14 5.76
C SER A 73 -20.57 16.83 6.72
N GLU A 74 -20.37 15.55 7.01
CA GLU A 74 -19.33 15.03 7.91
C GLU A 74 -17.91 15.36 7.43
N LEU A 75 -17.74 15.66 6.14
CA LEU A 75 -16.43 16.04 5.58
C LEU A 75 -16.07 17.51 5.86
N ASN A 76 -17.06 18.35 6.20
CA ASN A 76 -16.88 19.80 6.29
C ASN A 76 -15.78 20.22 7.30
N ASN A 77 -15.71 19.56 8.44
CA ASN A 77 -14.70 19.88 9.44
C ASN A 77 -13.29 19.48 8.99
N MET A 78 -13.14 18.34 8.31
CA MET A 78 -11.88 17.91 7.73
C MET A 78 -11.42 18.86 6.61
N LEU A 79 -12.34 19.33 5.77
CA LEU A 79 -12.07 20.32 4.74
C LEU A 79 -11.61 21.66 5.35
N LYS A 80 -12.31 22.15 6.38
CA LYS A 80 -11.92 23.37 7.11
C LYS A 80 -10.55 23.25 7.75
N TYR A 81 -10.27 22.11 8.37
CA TYR A 81 -8.97 21.80 8.97
C TYR A 81 -7.87 21.84 7.92
N ALA A 82 -8.04 21.09 6.81
CA ALA A 82 -7.04 21.02 5.76
C ALA A 82 -6.75 22.39 5.13
N ASN A 83 -7.78 23.18 4.84
CA ASN A 83 -7.63 24.52 4.30
C ASN A 83 -6.93 25.47 5.30
N ARG A 84 -7.30 25.41 6.57
CA ARG A 84 -6.66 26.24 7.63
C ARG A 84 -5.16 25.97 7.77
N TYR A 85 -4.77 24.68 7.69
CA TYR A 85 -3.37 24.26 7.85
C TYR A 85 -2.63 24.10 6.52
N GLN A 86 -3.25 24.54 5.42
CA GLN A 86 -2.67 24.51 4.06
C GLN A 86 -2.23 23.09 3.61
N ILE A 87 -3.00 22.08 4.03
CA ILE A 87 -2.83 20.70 3.60
C ILE A 87 -3.46 20.56 2.21
N LYS A 88 -2.74 19.99 1.26
CA LYS A 88 -3.21 19.83 -0.12
C LYS A 88 -4.36 18.83 -0.21
N ILE A 89 -5.44 19.22 -0.89
CA ILE A 89 -6.65 18.39 -1.05
C ILE A 89 -6.83 17.98 -2.51
N ILE A 90 -6.96 16.67 -2.71
CA ILE A 90 -7.49 16.09 -3.96
C ILE A 90 -8.93 15.66 -3.67
N GLY A 91 -9.90 16.33 -4.25
CA GLY A 91 -11.31 15.98 -4.10
C GLY A 91 -11.80 15.12 -5.26
N VAL A 92 -12.53 14.05 -4.94
CA VAL A 92 -13.16 13.14 -5.92
C VAL A 92 -14.67 13.17 -5.74
N ALA A 93 -15.40 13.69 -6.73
CA ALA A 93 -16.85 13.77 -6.70
C ALA A 93 -17.43 13.85 -8.12
N SER A 94 -18.77 13.63 -8.26
CA SER A 94 -19.46 13.74 -9.55
C SER A 94 -20.01 15.14 -9.85
N LYS A 95 -20.21 15.98 -8.81
CA LYS A 95 -20.79 17.32 -8.97
C LYS A 95 -19.69 18.39 -8.92
N PRO A 96 -19.40 19.09 -10.03
CA PRO A 96 -18.31 20.09 -10.10
C PRO A 96 -18.44 21.21 -9.07
N ASP A 97 -19.67 21.62 -8.75
CA ASP A 97 -19.97 22.73 -7.84
C ASP A 97 -20.16 22.30 -6.38
N SER A 98 -19.85 21.06 -6.06
CA SER A 98 -19.96 20.52 -4.70
C SER A 98 -19.01 21.20 -3.72
N VAL A 99 -19.37 21.15 -2.44
CA VAL A 99 -18.55 21.70 -1.33
C VAL A 99 -17.15 21.11 -1.34
N LEU A 100 -17.04 19.80 -1.53
CA LEU A 100 -15.75 19.12 -1.60
C LEU A 100 -14.87 19.67 -2.72
N LEU A 101 -15.40 19.72 -3.97
CA LEU A 101 -14.59 20.15 -5.09
C LEU A 101 -14.24 21.63 -5.04
N LYS A 102 -15.13 22.49 -4.47
CA LYS A 102 -14.80 23.92 -4.24
C LYS A 102 -13.66 24.10 -3.25
N ALA A 103 -13.58 23.24 -2.26
CA ALA A 103 -12.52 23.28 -1.22
C ALA A 103 -11.20 22.62 -1.64
N SER A 104 -11.17 21.93 -2.80
CA SER A 104 -10.02 21.11 -3.21
C SER A 104 -9.06 21.87 -4.12
N ASP A 105 -7.74 21.65 -3.92
CA ASP A 105 -6.67 22.14 -4.82
C ASP A 105 -6.73 21.44 -6.19
N ILE A 106 -7.02 20.13 -6.18
CA ILE A 106 -7.17 19.32 -7.39
C ILE A 106 -8.53 18.64 -7.38
N LYS A 107 -9.25 18.80 -8.47
CA LYS A 107 -10.60 18.27 -8.67
C LYS A 107 -10.56 17.08 -9.62
N LEU A 108 -10.94 15.90 -9.14
CA LEU A 108 -11.16 14.72 -9.95
C LEU A 108 -12.66 14.48 -10.10
N ILE A 109 -13.20 14.87 -11.25
CA ILE A 109 -14.63 14.84 -11.50
C ILE A 109 -14.98 13.48 -12.11
N LEU A 110 -15.80 12.71 -11.40
CA LEU A 110 -16.37 11.46 -11.90
C LEU A 110 -17.56 11.74 -12.82
N PRO A 111 -17.76 10.94 -13.88
CA PRO A 111 -18.98 11.04 -14.68
C PRO A 111 -20.20 10.71 -13.82
N LYS A 112 -21.32 11.35 -14.16
CA LYS A 112 -22.62 10.99 -13.58
C LYS A 112 -23.05 9.66 -14.17
N VAL A 113 -23.24 8.64 -13.30
CA VAL A 113 -23.67 7.30 -13.71
C VAL A 113 -24.95 6.89 -12.97
N LYS A 114 -25.72 6.02 -13.62
CA LYS A 114 -26.84 5.34 -12.99
C LYS A 114 -26.30 4.18 -12.15
N GLU A 115 -26.81 4.03 -10.92
CA GLU A 115 -26.49 2.86 -10.12
C GLU A 115 -27.12 1.60 -10.73
N SER A 116 -26.48 0.45 -10.53
CA SER A 116 -26.87 -0.80 -11.21
C SER A 116 -28.03 -1.54 -10.55
N ASP A 117 -28.48 -1.09 -9.36
CA ASP A 117 -29.63 -1.67 -8.70
C ASP A 117 -30.95 -1.16 -9.32
N VAL A 118 -32.03 -1.89 -9.08
CA VAL A 118 -33.35 -1.60 -9.65
C VAL A 118 -33.95 -0.27 -9.17
N THR A 119 -33.51 0.22 -8.02
CA THR A 119 -33.98 1.49 -7.44
C THR A 119 -33.09 2.67 -7.83
N GLY A 120 -31.88 2.41 -8.31
CA GLY A 120 -30.88 3.43 -8.63
C GLY A 120 -30.32 4.16 -7.40
N MET A 121 -30.45 3.58 -6.20
CA MET A 121 -30.07 4.20 -4.93
C MET A 121 -28.83 3.56 -4.29
N VAL A 122 -28.59 2.27 -4.53
CA VAL A 122 -27.49 1.53 -3.88
C VAL A 122 -26.17 1.85 -4.58
N PRO A 123 -25.17 2.43 -3.88
CA PRO A 123 -23.87 2.76 -4.48
C PRO A 123 -23.17 1.52 -5.03
N THR A 124 -23.12 1.40 -6.34
CA THR A 124 -22.56 0.28 -7.11
C THR A 124 -21.65 0.80 -8.22
N SER A 125 -22.23 1.33 -9.29
CA SER A 125 -21.49 1.91 -10.41
C SER A 125 -20.59 3.08 -9.97
N SER A 126 -21.11 3.95 -9.10
CA SER A 126 -20.35 5.09 -8.56
C SER A 126 -19.14 4.63 -7.71
N THR A 127 -19.31 3.61 -6.90
CA THR A 127 -18.21 3.06 -6.09
C THR A 127 -17.18 2.32 -6.94
N SER A 128 -17.62 1.60 -7.97
CA SER A 128 -16.72 0.93 -8.92
C SER A 128 -15.86 1.93 -9.70
N LEU A 129 -16.45 3.04 -10.19
CA LEU A 129 -15.70 4.11 -10.83
C LEU A 129 -14.70 4.79 -9.90
N THR A 130 -15.11 5.05 -8.65
CA THR A 130 -14.21 5.64 -7.65
C THR A 130 -13.03 4.73 -7.37
N LEU A 131 -13.28 3.43 -7.23
CA LEU A 131 -12.25 2.42 -7.02
C LEU A 131 -11.28 2.34 -8.21
N LEU A 132 -11.82 2.27 -9.43
CA LEU A 132 -11.03 2.25 -10.66
C LEU A 132 -10.12 3.48 -10.76
N LEU A 133 -10.65 4.68 -10.51
CA LEU A 133 -9.85 5.91 -10.49
C LEU A 133 -8.71 5.83 -9.47
N GLY A 134 -8.99 5.34 -8.27
CA GLY A 134 -7.97 5.18 -7.22
C GLY A 134 -6.88 4.19 -7.59
N ASP A 135 -7.24 3.04 -8.17
CA ASP A 135 -6.29 2.04 -8.63
C ASP A 135 -5.46 2.55 -9.83
N CYS A 136 -6.07 3.31 -10.75
CA CYS A 136 -5.35 3.99 -11.82
C CYS A 136 -4.32 5.00 -11.28
N LEU A 137 -4.67 5.79 -10.25
CA LEU A 137 -3.72 6.69 -9.59
C LEU A 137 -2.56 5.91 -8.96
N ALA A 138 -2.86 4.86 -8.19
CA ALA A 138 -1.85 4.06 -7.51
C ALA A 138 -0.87 3.41 -8.50
N THR A 139 -1.39 2.77 -9.56
CA THR A 139 -0.57 2.08 -10.56
C THR A 139 0.24 3.05 -11.43
N THR A 140 -0.31 4.22 -11.75
CA THR A 140 0.43 5.27 -12.47
C THR A 140 1.59 5.79 -11.64
N VAL A 141 1.35 6.12 -10.37
CA VAL A 141 2.42 6.58 -9.46
C VAL A 141 3.44 5.47 -9.23
N MET A 142 3.02 4.22 -9.05
CA MET A 142 3.87 3.04 -8.97
C MET A 142 4.83 2.94 -10.17
N HIS A 143 4.28 3.07 -11.39
CA HIS A 143 5.05 3.01 -12.63
C HIS A 143 6.09 4.14 -12.70
N LEU A 144 5.68 5.37 -12.45
CA LEU A 144 6.56 6.55 -12.49
C LEU A 144 7.64 6.53 -11.40
N LYS A 145 7.41 5.88 -10.26
CA LYS A 145 8.40 5.63 -9.20
C LYS A 145 9.34 4.45 -9.50
N SER A 146 9.21 3.79 -10.65
CA SER A 146 9.98 2.58 -11.00
C SER A 146 9.93 1.54 -9.87
N PHE A 147 8.72 1.30 -9.35
CA PHE A 147 8.52 0.34 -8.26
C PHE A 147 8.68 -1.09 -8.79
N SER A 148 9.67 -1.81 -8.27
CA SER A 148 10.05 -3.13 -8.77
C SER A 148 9.39 -4.28 -7.99
N LYS A 149 9.46 -5.50 -8.58
CA LYS A 149 9.01 -6.72 -7.91
C LYS A 149 9.76 -6.99 -6.59
N GLU A 150 11.04 -6.61 -6.53
CA GLU A 150 11.87 -6.75 -5.32
C GLU A 150 11.35 -5.84 -4.21
N LYS A 151 10.98 -4.59 -4.54
CA LYS A 151 10.34 -3.67 -3.58
C LYS A 151 8.97 -4.18 -3.12
N PHE A 152 8.19 -4.76 -4.04
CA PHE A 152 6.90 -5.35 -3.69
C PHE A 152 7.02 -6.48 -2.66
N LYS A 153 8.06 -7.32 -2.78
CA LYS A 153 8.38 -8.39 -1.83
C LYS A 153 8.59 -7.86 -0.40
N ILE A 154 9.25 -6.70 -0.26
CA ILE A 154 9.53 -6.10 1.06
C ILE A 154 8.25 -5.82 1.82
N PHE A 155 7.19 -5.36 1.12
CA PHE A 155 5.90 -5.02 1.73
C PHE A 155 4.94 -6.22 1.84
N HIS A 156 5.27 -7.39 1.23
CA HIS A 156 4.43 -8.58 1.22
C HIS A 156 5.20 -9.84 1.67
N PRO A 157 5.81 -9.85 2.87
CA PRO A 157 6.70 -10.95 3.28
C PRO A 157 5.97 -12.29 3.52
N GLY A 158 4.68 -12.27 3.80
CA GLY A 158 3.90 -13.45 4.22
C GLY A 158 2.92 -14.01 3.19
N GLY A 159 2.83 -13.47 1.98
CA GLY A 159 1.87 -13.94 0.97
C GLY A 159 2.48 -14.89 -0.07
N ASN A 160 1.63 -15.64 -0.79
CA ASN A 160 2.06 -16.51 -1.91
C ASN A 160 2.90 -15.74 -2.95
N ILE A 161 2.57 -14.48 -3.21
CA ILE A 161 3.33 -13.61 -4.12
C ILE A 161 4.72 -13.32 -3.54
N GLY A 162 4.81 -13.03 -2.23
CA GLY A 162 6.10 -12.82 -1.56
C GLY A 162 6.98 -14.08 -1.58
N SER A 163 6.41 -15.25 -1.30
CA SER A 163 7.13 -16.51 -1.31
C SER A 163 7.60 -16.93 -2.71
N SER A 164 6.80 -16.68 -3.77
CA SER A 164 7.19 -16.97 -5.15
C SER A 164 8.34 -16.09 -5.69
N LEU A 165 8.61 -14.96 -5.02
CA LEU A 165 9.71 -14.05 -5.36
C LEU A 165 10.97 -14.30 -4.52
N LEU A 166 10.99 -15.32 -3.63
CA LEU A 166 12.15 -15.68 -2.84
C LEU A 166 13.25 -16.26 -3.75
N LEU A 167 14.44 -15.73 -3.58
CA LEU A 167 15.64 -16.27 -4.21
C LEU A 167 16.34 -17.25 -3.27
N ALA A 168 17.11 -18.19 -3.81
CA ALA A 168 17.90 -19.12 -2.99
C ALA A 168 18.75 -18.40 -1.92
N ARG A 169 19.34 -17.25 -2.27
CA ARG A 169 20.12 -16.43 -1.33
C ARG A 169 19.32 -15.90 -0.12
N ASP A 170 17.99 -15.80 -0.23
CA ASP A 170 17.13 -15.27 0.84
C ASP A 170 16.79 -16.32 1.88
N ILE A 171 16.87 -17.61 1.51
CA ILE A 171 16.53 -18.76 2.33
C ILE A 171 17.72 -19.66 2.66
N MET A 172 18.87 -19.47 1.94
CA MET A 172 20.05 -20.30 2.16
C MET A 172 20.62 -20.12 3.56
N ILE A 173 21.09 -21.22 4.12
CA ILE A 173 21.80 -21.24 5.38
C ILE A 173 23.26 -20.92 5.11
N THR A 174 23.85 -19.99 5.86
CA THR A 174 25.22 -19.52 5.64
C THR A 174 26.06 -19.52 6.93
N GLY A 175 27.38 -19.39 6.76
CA GLY A 175 28.34 -19.20 7.85
C GLY A 175 28.34 -20.36 8.85
N LYS A 176 28.41 -20.04 10.15
CA LYS A 176 28.50 -21.03 11.23
C LYS A 176 27.28 -21.96 11.37
N LYS A 177 26.16 -21.63 10.70
CA LYS A 177 24.96 -22.49 10.71
C LYS A 177 25.06 -23.63 9.68
N MET A 178 25.95 -23.54 8.69
CA MET A 178 26.14 -24.59 7.70
C MET A 178 26.78 -25.83 8.32
N PRO A 179 26.25 -27.04 7.99
CA PRO A 179 26.83 -28.31 8.44
C PRO A 179 27.99 -28.70 7.52
N ILE A 180 29.14 -28.07 7.67
CA ILE A 180 30.33 -28.31 6.84
C ILE A 180 31.31 -29.18 7.60
N VAL A 181 31.81 -30.23 6.99
CA VAL A 181 32.87 -31.10 7.52
C VAL A 181 33.98 -31.35 6.50
N ASN A 182 35.17 -31.57 6.96
CA ASN A 182 36.31 -31.97 6.14
C ASN A 182 36.16 -33.45 5.75
N HIS A 183 36.54 -33.82 4.51
CA HIS A 183 36.46 -35.18 3.98
C HIS A 183 37.26 -36.23 4.77
N LYS A 184 38.16 -35.83 5.65
CA LYS A 184 38.95 -36.72 6.53
C LYS A 184 38.20 -37.08 7.82
N LYS A 185 37.03 -36.50 8.09
CA LYS A 185 36.25 -36.84 9.29
C LYS A 185 35.55 -38.18 9.13
N ASN A 186 35.42 -38.90 10.24
CA ASN A 186 34.75 -40.19 10.28
C ASN A 186 33.23 -40.05 10.30
N LEU A 187 32.51 -41.13 10.02
CA LEU A 187 31.04 -41.15 9.95
C LEU A 187 30.38 -40.70 11.27
N LYS A 188 30.96 -41.04 12.42
CA LYS A 188 30.42 -40.64 13.73
C LYS A 188 30.40 -39.13 13.90
N ASP A 189 31.45 -38.44 13.46
CA ASP A 189 31.53 -36.97 13.49
C ASP A 189 30.51 -36.32 12.52
N LEU A 190 30.31 -36.92 11.34
CA LEU A 190 29.28 -36.45 10.39
C LEU A 190 27.89 -36.51 11.02
N ILE A 191 27.51 -37.67 11.59
CA ILE A 191 26.19 -37.85 12.22
C ILE A 191 26.02 -36.88 13.38
N LYS A 192 27.04 -36.65 14.19
CA LYS A 192 27.00 -35.68 15.30
C LYS A 192 26.70 -34.27 14.79
N ILE A 193 27.39 -33.81 13.74
CA ILE A 193 27.19 -32.46 13.17
C ILE A 193 25.81 -32.36 12.53
N MET A 194 25.37 -33.38 11.79
CA MET A 194 24.04 -33.43 11.18
C MET A 194 22.94 -33.29 12.23
N ASN A 195 23.05 -34.01 13.34
CA ASN A 195 22.11 -33.95 14.46
C ASN A 195 22.13 -32.58 15.17
N GLN A 196 23.33 -32.02 15.40
CA GLN A 196 23.46 -30.69 16.01
C GLN A 196 22.86 -29.58 15.17
N LYS A 197 23.03 -29.66 13.86
CA LYS A 197 22.49 -28.62 12.91
C LYS A 197 21.04 -28.86 12.52
N LYS A 198 20.49 -30.06 12.76
CA LYS A 198 19.09 -30.44 12.48
C LYS A 198 18.64 -30.19 11.01
N LEU A 199 19.55 -30.33 10.05
CA LEU A 199 19.30 -30.07 8.65
C LEU A 199 19.18 -31.34 7.79
N GLY A 200 19.43 -32.51 8.37
CA GLY A 200 19.34 -33.79 7.67
C GLY A 200 20.40 -34.02 6.58
N ILE A 201 21.36 -33.10 6.44
CA ILE A 201 22.39 -33.11 5.40
C ILE A 201 23.69 -32.55 5.96
N VAL A 202 24.85 -32.97 5.41
CA VAL A 202 26.17 -32.44 5.71
C VAL A 202 26.94 -32.20 4.40
N VAL A 203 27.58 -31.04 4.30
CA VAL A 203 28.42 -30.68 3.16
C VAL A 203 29.87 -31.11 3.43
N ILE A 204 30.37 -32.02 2.59
CA ILE A 204 31.75 -32.53 2.71
C ILE A 204 32.69 -31.69 1.87
N THR A 205 33.77 -31.18 2.46
CA THR A 205 34.72 -30.30 1.77
C THR A 205 36.15 -30.85 1.80
N LYS A 206 36.91 -30.56 0.74
CA LYS A 206 38.37 -30.72 0.66
C LYS A 206 38.98 -29.45 0.13
N ASN A 207 39.94 -28.84 0.84
CA ASN A 207 40.58 -27.59 0.44
C ASN A 207 39.58 -26.47 0.07
N LYS A 208 38.53 -26.30 0.89
CA LYS A 208 37.42 -25.36 0.72
C LYS A 208 36.47 -25.66 -0.47
N TYR A 209 36.71 -26.67 -1.27
CA TYR A 209 35.78 -27.09 -2.35
C TYR A 209 34.83 -28.18 -1.87
N ILE A 210 33.58 -28.10 -2.30
CA ILE A 210 32.58 -29.13 -2.05
C ILE A 210 32.97 -30.40 -2.80
N LYS A 211 32.96 -31.55 -2.14
CA LYS A 211 33.27 -32.88 -2.71
C LYS A 211 32.09 -33.82 -2.64
N GLY A 212 31.09 -33.52 -1.83
CA GLY A 212 29.89 -34.31 -1.66
C GLY A 212 28.95 -33.73 -0.61
N LEU A 213 27.78 -34.36 -0.51
CA LEU A 213 26.74 -34.09 0.47
C LEU A 213 26.47 -35.35 1.28
#